data_a99cc43853a898b4d17436adec18721b
#
_entry.id   a99cc43853a898b4d17436adec18721b
#
_cell.length_a   1.000
_cell.length_b   1.000
_cell.length_c   1.000
_cell.angle_alpha   90.00
_cell.angle_beta   90.00
_cell.angle_gamma   90.00
#
_symmetry.space_group_name_H-M   'P 1'
#
loop_
_entity.id
_entity.type
_entity.pdbx_description
1 polymer ?
#
loop_
_entity_poly.entity_id
_entity_poly.type
_entity_poly.pdbx_seq_one_letter_code
_entity_poly.pdbx_strand_id
1 'polypeptide(L)'
;MVVGGCSCCLTARPRLNGVLPIFAALGILLIFILFLWAGYTVLQPYTGFTGEIQLWDWLGLGLVSIAIAVVGWLFSRRQKEQQEVATREHEQDAALAAYLDQMSNLMIDQQLGRERKDKDSLEDHVRKVAEARTIAVLLGLDQEHKRRPLKLVYELGLLNKPVPVIELKNAGLDEANLSELTLHNACLNGADLRRGDLHGADLAGSNLRGADLRGADLSGADLSGADLTDANLLPYDKNDPTTWNKHNLEKRSTLNNGASFYRERLGLKVRKGLKLTDLSGATLSEAQFCNAWLHGVKLSGADLEGAKGITTEELVQQAFSLEGATMPNGQKYEEWLKYKEGRGEDGENSGHS
;
A
#
# COMPACT_ATOMS: atom_id res chain seq x y z
N MET A 1 -19.78 39.60 -3.70
CA MET A 1 -18.52 40.02 -3.06
C MET A 1 -18.38 39.29 -1.74
N VAL A 2 -17.62 38.25 -1.69
CA VAL A 2 -16.67 37.85 -0.62
C VAL A 2 -15.83 36.72 -1.22
N VAL A 3 -14.57 37.00 -1.39
CA VAL A 3 -13.55 36.13 -1.93
C VAL A 3 -13.05 35.22 -0.79
N GLY A 4 -13.28 33.92 -0.89
CA GLY A 4 -12.70 32.92 0.01
C GLY A 4 -11.50 32.28 -0.65
N GLY A 5 -10.29 32.70 -0.25
CA GLY A 5 -9.04 32.17 -0.75
C GLY A 5 -8.80 30.74 -0.29
N CYS A 6 -8.56 29.87 -1.23
CA CYS A 6 -8.10 28.50 -1.03
C CYS A 6 -6.60 28.51 -0.73
N SER A 7 -6.23 28.31 0.56
CA SER A 7 -4.85 28.26 1.04
C SER A 7 -4.46 26.80 1.27
N CYS A 8 -4.12 26.07 0.22
CA CYS A 8 -3.53 24.73 0.27
C CYS A 8 -2.41 24.58 -0.77
N CYS A 9 -1.41 25.46 -0.67
CA CYS A 9 -0.09 25.21 -1.26
C CYS A 9 0.93 25.19 -0.12
N LEU A 10 0.98 24.09 0.63
CA LEU A 10 2.11 23.80 1.50
C LEU A 10 3.18 23.09 0.66
N THR A 11 4.07 23.93 0.16
CA THR A 11 5.33 23.58 -0.47
C THR A 11 6.08 22.51 0.31
N ALA A 12 6.36 21.40 -0.36
CA ALA A 12 7.31 20.41 0.11
C ALA A 12 8.67 21.07 0.37
N ARG A 13 9.00 21.30 1.63
CA ARG A 13 10.36 21.69 2.03
C ARG A 13 11.29 20.51 1.79
N PRO A 14 12.40 20.69 1.07
CA PRO A 14 13.41 19.64 0.94
C PRO A 14 13.91 19.30 2.35
N ARG A 15 14.09 18.00 2.61
CA ARG A 15 14.64 17.46 3.87
C ARG A 15 16.10 17.95 4.06
N LEU A 16 16.27 19.17 4.49
CA LEU A 16 17.55 19.74 4.96
C LEU A 16 17.91 19.29 6.38
N ASN A 17 17.07 18.47 7.02
CA ASN A 17 17.24 18.07 8.41
C ASN A 17 18.45 17.16 8.68
N GLY A 18 19.11 16.62 7.65
CA GLY A 18 20.31 15.80 7.82
C GLY A 18 21.63 16.58 7.81
N VAL A 19 21.63 17.79 7.23
CA VAL A 19 22.87 18.54 7.01
C VAL A 19 23.07 19.63 8.08
N LEU A 20 21.99 20.21 8.58
CA LEU A 20 22.02 21.26 9.61
C LEU A 20 22.75 20.85 10.91
N PRO A 21 22.53 19.63 11.47
CA PRO A 21 23.26 19.19 12.66
C PRO A 21 24.76 18.94 12.39
N ILE A 22 25.15 18.60 11.16
CA ILE A 22 26.55 18.41 10.77
C ILE A 22 27.25 19.77 10.75
N PHE A 23 26.63 20.80 10.19
CA PHE A 23 27.19 22.15 10.19
C PHE A 23 27.23 22.77 11.60
N ALA A 24 26.24 22.51 12.45
CA ALA A 24 26.26 22.91 13.85
C ALA A 24 27.37 22.21 14.62
N ALA A 25 27.59 20.90 14.42
CA ALA A 25 28.68 20.15 15.05
C ALA A 25 30.06 20.66 14.58
N LEU A 26 30.22 20.94 13.28
CA LEU A 26 31.45 21.51 12.73
C LEU A 26 31.68 22.94 13.26
N GLY A 27 30.65 23.75 13.41
CA GLY A 27 30.74 25.08 14.02
C GLY A 27 31.17 25.06 15.49
N ILE A 28 30.62 24.13 16.28
CA ILE A 28 31.02 23.93 17.69
C ILE A 28 32.47 23.44 17.75
N LEU A 29 32.88 22.54 16.87
CA LEU A 29 34.25 22.06 16.78
C LEU A 29 35.22 23.21 16.49
N LEU A 30 34.87 24.07 15.56
CA LEU A 30 35.69 25.25 15.16
C LEU A 30 35.80 26.27 16.29
N ILE A 31 34.72 26.56 17.01
CA ILE A 31 34.72 27.42 18.20
C ILE A 31 35.59 26.81 19.30
N PHE A 32 35.50 25.52 19.52
CA PHE A 32 36.31 24.80 20.52
C PHE A 32 37.79 24.84 20.18
N ILE A 33 38.15 24.64 18.92
CA ILE A 33 39.56 24.76 18.43
C ILE A 33 40.07 26.21 18.65
N LEU A 34 39.26 27.20 18.31
CA LEU A 34 39.62 28.62 18.55
C LEU A 34 39.78 28.94 20.05
N PHE A 35 38.93 28.35 20.90
CA PHE A 35 39.01 28.55 22.34
C PHE A 35 40.29 27.91 22.94
N LEU A 36 40.65 26.70 22.47
CA LEU A 36 41.87 26.04 22.84
C LEU A 36 43.12 26.80 22.36
N TRP A 37 43.07 27.35 21.13
CA TRP A 37 44.15 28.16 20.58
C TRP A 37 44.32 29.50 21.35
N ALA A 38 43.22 30.18 21.67
CA ALA A 38 43.23 31.42 22.48
C ALA A 38 43.69 31.14 23.92
N GLY A 39 43.26 30.01 24.54
CA GLY A 39 43.74 29.58 25.85
C GLY A 39 45.22 29.32 25.87
N TYR A 40 45.73 28.66 24.83
CA TYR A 40 47.15 28.38 24.67
C TYR A 40 48.01 29.66 24.57
N THR A 41 47.58 30.63 23.76
CA THR A 41 48.30 31.88 23.56
C THR A 41 48.27 32.81 24.77
N VAL A 42 47.20 32.77 25.58
CA VAL A 42 47.04 33.64 26.78
C VAL A 42 47.72 33.05 28.01
N LEU A 43 47.74 31.70 28.16
CA LEU A 43 48.29 31.03 29.33
C LEU A 43 49.81 30.76 29.24
N GLN A 44 50.39 30.75 28.04
CA GLN A 44 51.81 30.50 27.84
C GLN A 44 52.76 31.41 28.66
N PRO A 45 52.52 32.77 28.80
CA PRO A 45 53.40 33.62 29.57
C PRO A 45 53.27 33.49 31.09
N TYR A 46 52.18 32.88 31.60
CA TYR A 46 51.86 32.84 33.04
C TYR A 46 52.17 31.53 33.73
N THR A 47 52.36 30.42 32.99
CA THR A 47 52.40 29.09 33.64
C THR A 47 53.79 28.59 33.94
N GLY A 48 54.88 29.22 33.48
CA GLY A 48 56.26 28.76 33.75
C GLY A 48 56.51 27.26 33.45
N PHE A 49 55.57 26.61 32.74
CA PHE A 49 55.67 25.21 32.41
C PHE A 49 56.68 25.02 31.28
N THR A 50 57.87 24.59 31.62
CA THR A 50 58.95 24.19 30.68
C THR A 50 58.83 22.71 30.27
N GLY A 51 57.68 22.08 30.45
CA GLY A 51 57.35 20.75 29.92
C GLY A 51 56.69 20.87 28.55
N GLU A 52 57.27 20.22 27.53
CA GLU A 52 56.67 20.10 26.19
C GLU A 52 55.33 19.34 26.26
N ILE A 53 54.28 20.04 26.77
CA ILE A 53 52.92 19.55 26.53
C ILE A 53 52.64 19.81 25.06
N GLN A 54 52.79 18.79 24.24
CA GLN A 54 52.65 18.92 22.81
C GLN A 54 51.19 19.24 22.49
N LEU A 55 50.97 20.04 21.47
CA LEU A 55 49.66 20.37 20.94
C LEU A 55 48.74 19.16 20.76
N TRP A 56 49.34 18.00 20.54
CA TRP A 56 48.70 16.70 20.38
C TRP A 56 47.99 16.17 21.64
N ASP A 57 48.46 16.51 22.84
CA ASP A 57 47.86 16.09 24.12
C ASP A 57 46.53 16.83 24.35
N TRP A 58 46.47 18.11 23.98
CA TRP A 58 45.25 18.91 24.03
C TRP A 58 44.23 18.51 22.96
N LEU A 59 44.72 18.22 21.76
CA LEU A 59 43.90 17.70 20.68
C LEU A 59 43.30 16.34 21.04
N GLY A 60 44.08 15.44 21.68
CA GLY A 60 43.61 14.14 22.14
C GLY A 60 42.44 14.26 23.13
N LEU A 61 42.58 15.12 24.16
CA LEU A 61 41.50 15.36 25.14
C LEU A 61 40.26 15.99 24.52
N GLY A 62 40.42 16.93 23.57
CA GLY A 62 39.35 17.55 22.86
C GLY A 62 38.60 16.58 21.97
N LEU A 63 39.30 15.75 21.21
CA LEU A 63 38.70 14.73 20.34
C LEU A 63 37.93 13.66 21.13
N VAL A 64 38.47 13.21 22.27
CA VAL A 64 37.73 12.28 23.14
C VAL A 64 36.44 12.87 23.66
N SER A 65 36.46 14.13 24.11
CA SER A 65 35.27 14.81 24.61
C SER A 65 34.20 14.95 23.52
N ILE A 66 34.59 15.28 22.28
CA ILE A 66 33.70 15.38 21.13
C ILE A 66 33.17 14.00 20.77
N ALA A 67 34.00 12.97 20.75
CA ALA A 67 33.57 11.61 20.47
C ALA A 67 32.52 11.13 21.48
N ILE A 68 32.71 11.39 22.77
CA ILE A 68 31.73 11.08 23.82
C ILE A 68 30.43 11.84 23.60
N ALA A 69 30.50 13.13 23.27
CA ALA A 69 29.31 13.95 23.00
C ALA A 69 28.56 13.44 21.77
N VAL A 70 29.24 13.06 20.68
CA VAL A 70 28.62 12.49 19.47
C VAL A 70 28.00 11.14 19.76
N VAL A 71 28.69 10.25 20.47
CA VAL A 71 28.14 8.94 20.87
C VAL A 71 26.90 9.13 21.76
N GLY A 72 26.98 10.01 22.75
CA GLY A 72 25.85 10.33 23.63
C GLY A 72 24.65 10.90 22.85
N TRP A 73 24.89 11.78 21.88
CA TRP A 73 23.85 12.34 21.01
C TRP A 73 23.23 11.25 20.11
N LEU A 74 24.06 10.39 19.49
CA LEU A 74 23.58 9.27 18.68
C LEU A 74 22.74 8.29 19.49
N PHE A 75 23.20 7.98 20.72
CA PHE A 75 22.48 7.10 21.63
C PHE A 75 21.14 7.72 22.04
N SER A 76 21.14 8.97 22.45
CA SER A 76 19.91 9.72 22.83
C SER A 76 18.91 9.81 21.67
N ARG A 77 19.42 10.00 20.45
CA ARG A 77 18.58 10.02 19.24
C ARG A 77 17.93 8.66 18.99
N ARG A 78 18.70 7.56 19.05
CA ARG A 78 18.16 6.20 18.91
C ARG A 78 17.14 5.87 20.00
N GLN A 79 17.41 6.29 21.23
CA GLN A 79 16.50 6.07 22.35
C GLN A 79 15.17 6.81 22.16
N LYS A 80 15.19 8.05 21.65
CA LYS A 80 13.96 8.78 21.29
C LYS A 80 13.18 8.10 20.17
N GLU A 81 13.85 7.67 19.11
CA GLU A 81 13.22 6.94 17.99
C GLU A 81 12.56 5.65 18.50
N GLN A 82 13.22 4.90 19.39
CA GLN A 82 12.64 3.70 20.01
C GLN A 82 11.46 4.01 20.92
N GLN A 83 11.51 5.10 21.71
CA GLN A 83 10.39 5.52 22.55
C GLN A 83 9.18 5.95 21.73
N GLU A 84 9.38 6.67 20.62
CA GLU A 84 8.31 7.09 19.73
C GLU A 84 7.62 5.87 19.09
N VAL A 85 8.40 4.85 18.67
CA VAL A 85 7.85 3.60 18.14
C VAL A 85 7.04 2.86 19.20
N ALA A 86 7.61 2.66 20.40
CA ALA A 86 6.94 1.97 21.50
C ALA A 86 5.67 2.70 21.95
N THR A 87 5.67 4.03 21.97
CA THR A 87 4.48 4.83 22.30
C THR A 87 3.40 4.64 21.25
N ARG A 88 3.77 4.65 19.98
CA ARG A 88 2.83 4.44 18.86
C ARG A 88 2.24 3.04 18.88
N GLU A 89 3.04 2.01 19.10
CA GLU A 89 2.55 0.63 19.26
C GLU A 89 1.55 0.53 20.42
N HIS A 90 1.86 1.15 21.55
CA HIS A 90 0.96 1.15 22.72
C HIS A 90 -0.36 1.89 22.43
N GLU A 91 -0.33 3.00 21.70
CA GLU A 91 -1.54 3.72 21.26
C GLU A 91 -2.40 2.86 20.32
N GLN A 92 -1.77 2.13 19.40
CA GLN A 92 -2.47 1.21 18.47
C GLN A 92 -3.11 0.04 19.22
N ASP A 93 -2.38 -0.57 20.15
CA ASP A 93 -2.92 -1.66 20.98
C ASP A 93 -4.07 -1.18 21.89
N ALA A 94 -3.96 0.03 22.44
CA ALA A 94 -5.02 0.63 23.23
C ALA A 94 -6.29 0.93 22.40
N ALA A 95 -6.12 1.43 21.19
CA ALA A 95 -7.23 1.65 20.26
C ALA A 95 -7.93 0.33 19.90
N LEU A 96 -7.14 -0.72 19.64
CA LEU A 96 -7.66 -2.06 19.36
C LEU A 96 -8.41 -2.62 20.59
N ALA A 97 -7.85 -2.52 21.78
CA ALA A 97 -8.50 -2.99 23.02
C ALA A 97 -9.85 -2.27 23.26
N ALA A 98 -9.87 -0.94 23.09
CA ALA A 98 -11.09 -0.16 23.18
C ALA A 98 -12.15 -0.58 22.13
N TYR A 99 -11.72 -0.86 20.92
CA TYR A 99 -12.60 -1.39 19.88
C TYR A 99 -13.18 -2.76 20.25
N LEU A 100 -12.36 -3.68 20.76
CA LEU A 100 -12.80 -5.01 21.18
C LEU A 100 -13.85 -4.94 22.31
N ASP A 101 -13.61 -4.09 23.30
CA ASP A 101 -14.56 -3.86 24.40
C ASP A 101 -15.90 -3.32 23.87
N GLN A 102 -15.85 -2.31 23.01
CA GLN A 102 -17.04 -1.74 22.40
C GLN A 102 -17.82 -2.73 21.52
N MET A 103 -17.12 -3.56 20.73
CA MET A 103 -17.77 -4.60 19.93
C MET A 103 -18.39 -5.69 20.79
N SER A 104 -17.70 -6.11 21.87
CA SER A 104 -18.24 -7.05 22.85
C SER A 104 -19.55 -6.54 23.45
N ASN A 105 -19.59 -5.28 23.87
CA ASN A 105 -20.80 -4.66 24.41
C ASN A 105 -21.94 -4.62 23.38
N LEU A 106 -21.66 -4.31 22.12
CA LEU A 106 -22.67 -4.35 21.05
C LEU A 106 -23.21 -5.76 20.81
N MET A 107 -22.36 -6.78 20.90
CA MET A 107 -22.77 -8.17 20.74
C MET A 107 -23.62 -8.69 21.90
N ILE A 108 -23.24 -8.38 23.14
CA ILE A 108 -23.89 -8.89 24.37
C ILE A 108 -25.16 -8.10 24.66
N ASP A 109 -25.06 -6.77 24.77
CA ASP A 109 -26.16 -5.94 25.25
C ASP A 109 -27.19 -5.62 24.15
N GLN A 110 -26.74 -5.44 22.90
CA GLN A 110 -27.59 -5.02 21.79
C GLN A 110 -27.82 -6.13 20.75
N GLN A 111 -27.33 -7.35 21.03
CA GLN A 111 -27.60 -8.55 20.23
C GLN A 111 -27.21 -8.40 18.74
N LEU A 112 -26.08 -7.72 18.49
CA LEU A 112 -25.50 -7.61 17.16
C LEU A 112 -25.31 -9.00 16.53
N GLY A 113 -25.78 -9.21 15.30
CA GLY A 113 -25.64 -10.49 14.60
C GLY A 113 -26.91 -11.35 14.57
N ARG A 114 -28.03 -10.92 15.12
CA ARG A 114 -29.33 -11.57 14.90
C ARG A 114 -29.81 -11.43 13.46
N GLU A 115 -30.71 -12.32 13.04
CA GLU A 115 -31.31 -12.25 11.71
C GLU A 115 -32.15 -10.98 11.54
N ARG A 116 -32.01 -10.37 10.37
CA ARG A 116 -32.67 -9.12 9.99
C ARG A 116 -34.17 -9.34 9.82
N LYS A 117 -34.97 -8.74 10.68
CA LYS A 117 -36.45 -8.81 10.57
C LYS A 117 -37.06 -7.63 9.85
N ASP A 118 -36.51 -6.40 10.03
CA ASP A 118 -37.01 -5.17 9.41
C ASP A 118 -35.89 -4.15 9.18
N LYS A 119 -35.97 -3.38 8.06
CA LYS A 119 -34.94 -2.39 7.67
C LYS A 119 -34.83 -1.17 8.59
N ASP A 120 -35.86 -0.87 9.36
CA ASP A 120 -35.92 0.31 10.23
C ASP A 120 -35.90 -0.06 11.72
N SER A 121 -35.51 -1.28 12.05
CA SER A 121 -35.43 -1.75 13.41
C SER A 121 -34.24 -1.16 14.17
N LEU A 122 -34.31 -1.17 15.52
CA LEU A 122 -33.19 -0.81 16.38
C LEU A 122 -31.93 -1.60 16.03
N GLU A 123 -32.09 -2.82 15.55
CA GLU A 123 -31.02 -3.71 15.10
C GLU A 123 -30.22 -3.12 13.92
N ASP A 124 -30.88 -2.41 12.97
CA ASP A 124 -30.20 -1.76 11.86
C ASP A 124 -29.32 -0.58 12.32
N HIS A 125 -29.77 0.15 13.34
CA HIS A 125 -28.99 1.22 13.96
C HIS A 125 -27.73 0.66 14.65
N VAL A 126 -27.88 -0.45 15.39
CA VAL A 126 -26.73 -1.13 16.05
C VAL A 126 -25.71 -1.60 15.04
N ARG A 127 -26.15 -2.17 13.92
CA ARG A 127 -25.28 -2.58 12.81
C ARG A 127 -24.51 -1.40 12.21
N LYS A 128 -25.20 -0.30 11.90
CA LYS A 128 -24.55 0.93 11.38
C LYS A 128 -23.54 1.51 12.34
N VAL A 129 -23.81 1.43 13.65
CA VAL A 129 -22.85 1.87 14.68
C VAL A 129 -21.63 0.95 14.70
N ALA A 130 -21.82 -0.37 14.62
CA ALA A 130 -20.74 -1.33 14.57
C ALA A 130 -19.87 -1.15 13.31
N GLU A 131 -20.50 -0.97 12.16
CA GLU A 131 -19.84 -0.67 10.89
C GLU A 131 -19.01 0.62 10.97
N ALA A 132 -19.63 1.72 11.39
CA ALA A 132 -18.95 3.01 11.51
C ALA A 132 -17.74 2.95 12.46
N ARG A 133 -17.87 2.22 13.60
CA ARG A 133 -16.75 2.01 14.53
C ARG A 133 -15.63 1.17 13.92
N THR A 134 -15.97 0.11 13.19
CA THR A 134 -14.99 -0.73 12.51
C THR A 134 -14.22 0.09 11.48
N ILE A 135 -14.90 0.87 10.65
CA ILE A 135 -14.26 1.75 9.66
C ILE A 135 -13.40 2.81 10.35
N ALA A 136 -13.89 3.44 11.43
CA ALA A 136 -13.15 4.46 12.16
C ALA A 136 -11.84 3.90 12.77
N VAL A 137 -11.87 2.71 13.33
CA VAL A 137 -10.68 2.05 13.86
C VAL A 137 -9.71 1.72 12.73
N LEU A 138 -10.17 1.15 11.62
CA LEU A 138 -9.33 0.83 10.47
C LEU A 138 -8.64 2.07 9.88
N LEU A 139 -9.29 3.25 9.93
CA LEU A 139 -8.69 4.51 9.51
C LEU A 139 -7.62 5.02 10.48
N GLY A 140 -7.75 4.73 11.78
CA GLY A 140 -6.81 5.16 12.83
C GLY A 140 -5.62 4.23 13.01
N LEU A 141 -5.72 2.97 12.58
CA LEU A 141 -4.67 1.97 12.71
C LEU A 141 -3.65 2.07 11.58
N ASP A 142 -2.40 1.75 11.88
CA ASP A 142 -1.36 1.59 10.87
C ASP A 142 -1.53 0.27 10.08
N GLN A 143 -0.67 0.08 9.09
CA GLN A 143 -0.76 -1.01 8.11
C GLN A 143 -0.75 -2.41 8.73
N GLU A 144 0.06 -2.62 9.76
CA GLU A 144 0.22 -3.92 10.42
C GLU A 144 -0.93 -4.22 11.38
N HIS A 145 -1.49 -3.20 12.03
CA HIS A 145 -2.54 -3.37 13.03
C HIS A 145 -3.94 -3.52 12.43
N LYS A 146 -4.18 -3.12 11.16
CA LYS A 146 -5.48 -3.27 10.47
C LYS A 146 -5.94 -4.72 10.34
N ARG A 147 -5.01 -5.68 10.28
CA ARG A 147 -5.32 -7.11 10.16
C ARG A 147 -6.10 -7.67 11.35
N ARG A 148 -5.76 -7.27 12.57
CA ARG A 148 -6.35 -7.82 13.81
C ARG A 148 -7.86 -7.60 13.91
N PRO A 149 -8.40 -6.37 13.78
CA PRO A 149 -9.84 -6.14 13.84
C PRO A 149 -10.59 -6.83 12.70
N LEU A 150 -10.04 -6.90 11.49
CA LEU A 150 -10.67 -7.58 10.36
C LEU A 150 -10.77 -9.09 10.60
N LYS A 151 -9.69 -9.72 11.08
CA LYS A 151 -9.69 -11.13 11.44
C LYS A 151 -10.74 -11.43 12.50
N LEU A 152 -10.82 -10.62 13.56
CA LEU A 152 -11.81 -10.78 14.61
C LEU A 152 -13.24 -10.68 14.07
N VAL A 153 -13.55 -9.63 13.31
CA VAL A 153 -14.90 -9.42 12.77
C VAL A 153 -15.31 -10.57 11.85
N TYR A 154 -14.35 -11.13 11.09
CA TYR A 154 -14.56 -12.33 10.30
C TYR A 154 -14.83 -13.57 11.17
N GLU A 155 -13.99 -13.84 12.16
CA GLU A 155 -14.13 -14.99 13.08
C GLU A 155 -15.45 -14.95 13.86
N LEU A 156 -15.96 -13.76 14.16
CA LEU A 156 -17.28 -13.57 14.77
C LEU A 156 -18.44 -13.78 13.77
N GLY A 157 -18.14 -14.07 12.51
CA GLY A 157 -19.14 -14.27 11.45
C GLY A 157 -19.94 -13.02 11.10
N LEU A 158 -19.36 -11.83 11.31
CA LEU A 158 -20.02 -10.57 11.06
C LEU A 158 -19.84 -10.06 9.61
N LEU A 159 -18.82 -10.58 8.89
CA LEU A 159 -18.53 -10.21 7.51
C LEU A 159 -19.09 -11.19 6.47
N ASN A 160 -19.22 -12.46 6.79
CA ASN A 160 -19.38 -13.56 5.85
C ASN A 160 -20.79 -14.19 5.78
N LYS A 161 -21.81 -13.54 6.35
CA LYS A 161 -23.19 -14.00 6.24
C LYS A 161 -23.78 -13.65 4.87
N PRO A 162 -24.85 -14.34 4.41
CA PRO A 162 -25.60 -13.95 3.19
C PRO A 162 -26.02 -12.48 3.19
N VAL A 163 -26.27 -11.93 4.38
CA VAL A 163 -26.41 -10.51 4.62
C VAL A 163 -25.38 -10.15 5.71
N PRO A 164 -24.25 -9.55 5.36
CA PRO A 164 -23.22 -9.22 6.33
C PRO A 164 -23.76 -8.27 7.39
N VAL A 165 -23.32 -8.46 8.62
CA VAL A 165 -23.67 -7.57 9.72
C VAL A 165 -22.85 -6.28 9.66
N ILE A 166 -21.60 -6.39 9.24
CA ILE A 166 -20.68 -5.27 9.03
C ILE A 166 -20.28 -5.27 7.57
N GLU A 167 -20.49 -4.12 6.91
CA GLU A 167 -20.03 -3.87 5.55
C GLU A 167 -18.76 -3.02 5.61
N LEU A 168 -17.73 -3.43 4.90
CA LEU A 168 -16.45 -2.70 4.81
C LEU A 168 -16.44 -1.75 3.60
N LYS A 169 -17.59 -1.17 3.28
CA LYS A 169 -17.73 -0.21 2.19
C LYS A 169 -16.84 1.00 2.41
N ASN A 170 -16.07 1.37 1.38
CA ASN A 170 -15.15 2.50 1.39
C ASN A 170 -14.13 2.44 2.55
N ALA A 171 -13.84 1.25 3.08
CA ALA A 171 -12.84 1.09 4.14
C ALA A 171 -11.45 1.52 3.65
N GLY A 172 -10.73 2.27 4.47
CA GLY A 172 -9.35 2.68 4.20
C GLY A 172 -8.37 1.58 4.57
N LEU A 173 -8.06 0.72 3.61
CA LEU A 173 -7.17 -0.44 3.76
C LEU A 173 -5.90 -0.29 2.91
N ASP A 174 -5.55 0.95 2.55
CA ASP A 174 -4.34 1.24 1.80
C ASP A 174 -3.09 0.76 2.56
N GLU A 175 -2.18 0.14 1.81
CA GLU A 175 -0.94 -0.45 2.34
C GLU A 175 -1.12 -1.48 3.48
N ALA A 176 -2.34 -1.94 3.75
CA ALA A 176 -2.61 -2.89 4.82
C ALA A 176 -2.01 -4.28 4.52
N ASN A 177 -1.47 -4.92 5.56
CA ASN A 177 -1.07 -6.32 5.49
C ASN A 177 -2.29 -7.21 5.76
N LEU A 178 -2.86 -7.77 4.70
CA LEU A 178 -4.02 -8.65 4.71
C LEU A 178 -3.67 -10.04 4.14
N SER A 179 -2.37 -10.38 4.06
CA SER A 179 -1.90 -11.64 3.49
C SER A 179 -2.49 -12.84 4.24
N GLU A 180 -2.90 -13.86 3.48
CA GLU A 180 -3.51 -15.09 4.02
C GLU A 180 -4.77 -14.86 4.89
N LEU A 181 -5.37 -13.66 4.85
CA LEU A 181 -6.57 -13.36 5.63
C LEU A 181 -7.81 -13.89 4.91
N THR A 182 -8.71 -14.53 5.67
CA THR A 182 -10.00 -14.97 5.13
C THR A 182 -11.00 -13.82 5.19
N LEU A 183 -11.45 -13.39 4.00
CA LEU A 183 -12.44 -12.32 3.78
C LEU A 183 -13.53 -12.77 2.78
N HIS A 184 -13.76 -14.05 2.72
CA HIS A 184 -14.74 -14.69 1.85
C HIS A 184 -16.15 -14.10 2.05
N ASN A 185 -16.82 -13.77 0.96
CA ASN A 185 -18.10 -13.06 0.91
C ASN A 185 -18.11 -11.67 1.59
N ALA A 186 -16.96 -11.08 1.86
CA ALA A 186 -16.90 -9.74 2.47
C ALA A 186 -17.41 -8.66 1.52
N CYS A 187 -18.09 -7.64 2.08
CA CYS A 187 -18.56 -6.47 1.36
C CYS A 187 -17.49 -5.37 1.38
N LEU A 188 -16.64 -5.32 0.36
CA LEU A 188 -15.48 -4.41 0.21
C LEU A 188 -15.69 -3.39 -0.93
N ASN A 189 -16.93 -3.14 -1.35
CA ASN A 189 -17.20 -2.23 -2.45
C ASN A 189 -16.71 -0.80 -2.16
N GLY A 190 -15.95 -0.24 -3.11
CA GLY A 190 -15.32 1.07 -2.99
C GLY A 190 -14.16 1.13 -1.99
N ALA A 191 -13.73 0.01 -1.40
CA ALA A 191 -12.62 0.01 -0.45
C ALA A 191 -11.32 0.49 -1.11
N ASP A 192 -10.50 1.21 -0.35
CA ASP A 192 -9.16 1.62 -0.75
C ASP A 192 -8.16 0.54 -0.33
N LEU A 193 -7.77 -0.31 -1.26
CA LEU A 193 -6.85 -1.43 -1.08
C LEU A 193 -5.50 -1.17 -1.80
N ARG A 194 -5.22 0.08 -2.12
CA ARG A 194 -4.00 0.44 -2.85
C ARG A 194 -2.75 -0.05 -2.13
N ARG A 195 -1.86 -0.72 -2.89
CA ARG A 195 -0.58 -1.21 -2.38
C ARG A 195 -0.70 -2.18 -1.21
N GLY A 196 -1.92 -2.67 -0.91
CA GLY A 196 -2.17 -3.69 0.10
C GLY A 196 -1.44 -4.99 -0.23
N ASP A 197 -1.01 -5.70 0.79
CA ASP A 197 -0.54 -7.07 0.70
C ASP A 197 -1.72 -8.01 0.97
N LEU A 198 -2.24 -8.63 -0.09
CA LEU A 198 -3.34 -9.59 -0.08
C LEU A 198 -2.86 -10.97 -0.57
N HIS A 199 -1.52 -11.21 -0.52
CA HIS A 199 -0.95 -12.49 -0.95
C HIS A 199 -1.64 -13.67 -0.25
N GLY A 200 -2.13 -14.63 -1.05
CA GLY A 200 -2.80 -15.82 -0.53
C GLY A 200 -4.09 -15.55 0.25
N ALA A 201 -4.66 -14.34 0.20
CA ALA A 201 -5.92 -14.04 0.88
C ALA A 201 -7.09 -14.78 0.24
N ASP A 202 -8.06 -15.21 1.05
CA ASP A 202 -9.33 -15.76 0.58
C ASP A 202 -10.37 -14.63 0.46
N LEU A 203 -10.64 -14.24 -0.77
CA LEU A 203 -11.63 -13.22 -1.17
C LEU A 203 -12.77 -13.85 -2.00
N ALA A 204 -12.93 -15.18 -1.95
CA ALA A 204 -13.94 -15.86 -2.73
C ALA A 204 -15.35 -15.29 -2.48
N GLY A 205 -16.09 -15.03 -3.55
CA GLY A 205 -17.44 -14.45 -3.49
C GLY A 205 -17.51 -13.03 -2.92
N SER A 206 -16.39 -12.37 -2.66
CA SER A 206 -16.38 -11.00 -2.11
C SER A 206 -16.90 -9.97 -3.11
N ASN A 207 -17.51 -8.89 -2.59
CA ASN A 207 -17.93 -7.77 -3.40
C ASN A 207 -16.86 -6.67 -3.37
N LEU A 208 -16.08 -6.59 -4.44
CA LEU A 208 -14.98 -5.62 -4.67
C LEU A 208 -15.38 -4.54 -5.70
N ARG A 209 -16.68 -4.32 -5.94
CA ARG A 209 -17.15 -3.33 -6.92
C ARG A 209 -16.58 -1.95 -6.65
N GLY A 210 -15.93 -1.36 -7.67
CA GLY A 210 -15.35 -0.03 -7.56
C GLY A 210 -14.21 0.09 -6.55
N ALA A 211 -13.68 -1.02 -6.03
CA ALA A 211 -12.53 -0.99 -5.13
C ALA A 211 -11.27 -0.49 -5.85
N ASP A 212 -10.43 0.24 -5.13
CA ASP A 212 -9.13 0.71 -5.63
C ASP A 212 -8.03 -0.28 -5.23
N LEU A 213 -7.64 -1.15 -6.14
CA LEU A 213 -6.63 -2.19 -5.98
C LEU A 213 -5.29 -1.82 -6.62
N ARG A 214 -5.06 -0.56 -6.95
CA ARG A 214 -3.85 -0.12 -7.65
C ARG A 214 -2.57 -0.51 -6.91
N GLY A 215 -1.72 -1.30 -7.58
CA GLY A 215 -0.44 -1.77 -7.04
C GLY A 215 -0.57 -2.72 -5.86
N ALA A 216 -1.75 -3.31 -5.61
CA ALA A 216 -1.93 -4.36 -4.61
C ALA A 216 -1.22 -5.66 -5.03
N ASP A 217 -0.84 -6.45 -4.06
CA ASP A 217 -0.32 -7.80 -4.24
C ASP A 217 -1.41 -8.80 -3.87
N LEU A 218 -2.00 -9.43 -4.87
CA LEU A 218 -3.03 -10.47 -4.76
C LEU A 218 -2.49 -11.82 -5.27
N SER A 219 -1.16 -11.96 -5.31
CA SER A 219 -0.55 -13.20 -5.82
C SER A 219 -0.99 -14.41 -4.98
N GLY A 220 -1.46 -15.45 -5.66
CA GLY A 220 -2.00 -16.66 -5.04
C GLY A 220 -3.30 -16.47 -4.25
N ALA A 221 -3.96 -15.31 -4.31
CA ALA A 221 -5.24 -15.09 -3.64
C ALA A 221 -6.38 -15.85 -4.33
N ASP A 222 -7.39 -16.26 -3.55
CA ASP A 222 -8.63 -16.80 -4.08
C ASP A 222 -9.68 -15.70 -4.24
N LEU A 223 -10.03 -15.38 -5.46
CA LEU A 223 -11.08 -14.44 -5.86
C LEU A 223 -12.20 -15.14 -6.64
N SER A 224 -12.36 -16.45 -6.45
CA SER A 224 -13.38 -17.24 -7.14
C SER A 224 -14.77 -16.63 -6.93
N GLY A 225 -15.47 -16.32 -8.02
CA GLY A 225 -16.79 -15.71 -7.98
C GLY A 225 -16.85 -14.29 -7.39
N ALA A 226 -15.72 -13.64 -7.15
CA ALA A 226 -15.69 -12.27 -6.65
C ALA A 226 -16.23 -11.26 -7.68
N ASP A 227 -16.89 -10.19 -7.22
CA ASP A 227 -17.38 -9.11 -8.07
C ASP A 227 -16.38 -7.94 -8.10
N LEU A 228 -15.59 -7.87 -9.16
CA LEU A 228 -14.60 -6.82 -9.45
C LEU A 228 -15.15 -5.76 -10.43
N THR A 229 -16.48 -5.68 -10.60
CA THR A 229 -17.11 -4.69 -11.48
C THR A 229 -16.65 -3.29 -11.11
N ASP A 230 -16.23 -2.49 -12.09
CA ASP A 230 -15.69 -1.14 -11.93
C ASP A 230 -14.43 -1.04 -11.04
N ALA A 231 -13.80 -2.15 -10.65
CA ALA A 231 -12.60 -2.14 -9.83
C ALA A 231 -11.38 -1.58 -10.59
N ASN A 232 -10.50 -0.91 -9.87
CA ASN A 232 -9.31 -0.27 -10.42
C ASN A 232 -8.06 -1.07 -10.04
N LEU A 233 -7.51 -1.83 -10.99
CA LEU A 233 -6.31 -2.66 -10.81
C LEU A 233 -5.08 -2.07 -11.54
N LEU A 234 -5.10 -0.80 -11.87
CA LEU A 234 -4.01 -0.14 -12.58
C LEU A 234 -2.71 -0.14 -11.75
N PRO A 235 -1.55 0.04 -12.40
CA PRO A 235 -0.31 0.28 -11.67
C PRO A 235 -0.39 1.51 -10.76
N TYR A 236 0.30 1.46 -9.64
CA TYR A 236 0.44 2.57 -8.71
C TYR A 236 1.85 3.19 -8.82
N ASP A 237 1.93 4.47 -9.14
CA ASP A 237 3.18 5.22 -9.10
C ASP A 237 3.14 6.20 -7.92
N LYS A 238 4.04 5.98 -6.95
CA LYS A 238 4.13 6.84 -5.76
C LYS A 238 4.50 8.28 -6.11
N ASN A 239 5.25 8.49 -7.20
CA ASN A 239 5.75 9.80 -7.61
C ASN A 239 4.74 10.55 -8.48
N ASP A 240 3.83 9.83 -9.13
CA ASP A 240 2.77 10.40 -9.96
C ASP A 240 1.50 9.53 -9.89
N PRO A 241 0.72 9.68 -8.83
CA PRO A 241 -0.51 8.91 -8.64
C PRO A 241 -1.60 9.24 -9.69
N THR A 242 -1.40 10.30 -10.49
CA THR A 242 -2.37 10.74 -11.50
C THR A 242 -2.09 10.18 -12.91
N THR A 243 -0.91 9.65 -13.16
CA THR A 243 -0.51 9.13 -14.48
C THR A 243 -1.42 8.00 -14.96
N TRP A 244 -1.88 7.16 -14.05
CA TRP A 244 -2.68 5.97 -14.30
C TRP A 244 -4.15 6.21 -13.90
N ASN A 245 -4.78 7.25 -14.45
CA ASN A 245 -6.21 7.47 -14.29
C ASN A 245 -6.97 7.13 -15.58
N LYS A 246 -8.27 6.87 -15.45
CA LYS A 246 -9.19 6.52 -16.54
C LYS A 246 -9.03 7.42 -17.75
N HIS A 247 -9.11 8.71 -17.54
CA HIS A 247 -9.09 9.72 -18.60
C HIS A 247 -7.79 9.74 -19.41
N ASN A 248 -6.64 9.50 -18.77
CA ASN A 248 -5.36 9.45 -19.44
C ASN A 248 -5.17 8.17 -20.26
N LEU A 249 -5.79 7.07 -19.85
CA LEU A 249 -5.73 5.79 -20.56
C LEU A 249 -6.66 5.77 -21.77
N GLU A 250 -7.88 6.29 -21.65
CA GLU A 250 -8.81 6.42 -22.79
C GLU A 250 -8.21 7.25 -23.93
N LYS A 251 -7.52 8.34 -23.63
CA LYS A 251 -6.80 9.14 -24.64
C LYS A 251 -5.62 8.42 -25.30
N ARG A 252 -5.06 7.39 -24.61
CA ARG A 252 -3.87 6.66 -25.10
C ARG A 252 -4.24 5.38 -25.81
N SER A 253 -5.35 4.74 -25.47
CA SER A 253 -5.83 3.51 -26.14
C SER A 253 -6.27 3.76 -27.57
N THR A 254 -6.69 4.98 -27.93
CA THR A 254 -7.02 5.37 -29.30
C THR A 254 -5.80 5.52 -30.20
N LEU A 255 -4.58 5.48 -29.67
CA LEU A 255 -3.38 5.84 -30.39
C LEU A 255 -2.49 4.68 -30.86
N ASN A 256 -2.62 3.45 -30.33
CA ASN A 256 -1.90 2.26 -30.87
C ASN A 256 -2.27 0.93 -30.17
N ASN A 257 -2.09 -0.17 -30.91
CA ASN A 257 -2.19 -1.57 -30.49
C ASN A 257 -1.66 -1.82 -29.07
N GLY A 258 -2.58 -2.00 -28.12
CA GLY A 258 -2.35 -1.88 -26.67
C GLY A 258 -1.19 -2.68 -26.04
N ALA A 259 -1.02 -3.97 -26.33
CA ALA A 259 -0.02 -4.81 -25.67
C ALA A 259 1.43 -4.47 -26.02
N SER A 260 1.70 -4.05 -27.27
CA SER A 260 3.04 -3.61 -27.71
C SER A 260 3.47 -2.32 -26.99
N PHE A 261 2.52 -1.41 -26.73
CA PHE A 261 2.76 -0.15 -26.07
C PHE A 261 3.20 -0.32 -24.60
N TYR A 262 2.63 -1.29 -23.89
CA TYR A 262 3.00 -1.54 -22.50
C TYR A 262 4.30 -2.32 -22.37
N ARG A 263 4.56 -3.32 -23.23
CA ARG A 263 5.85 -4.03 -23.28
C ARG A 263 7.01 -3.13 -23.68
N GLU A 264 6.83 -2.28 -24.66
CA GLU A 264 7.88 -1.41 -25.19
C GLU A 264 8.16 -0.22 -24.25
N ARG A 265 7.15 0.30 -23.56
CA ARG A 265 7.28 1.44 -22.67
C ARG A 265 7.53 1.06 -21.20
N LEU A 266 7.13 -0.12 -20.76
CA LEU A 266 7.53 -0.73 -19.49
C LEU A 266 8.85 -1.51 -19.59
N GLY A 267 9.33 -1.82 -20.80
CA GLY A 267 10.74 -2.14 -21.08
C GLY A 267 11.68 -0.97 -20.74
N LEU A 268 11.14 0.23 -20.61
CA LEU A 268 11.77 1.31 -19.85
C LEU A 268 11.84 0.85 -18.38
N LYS A 269 13.06 0.48 -17.95
CA LYS A 269 13.48 0.30 -16.55
C LYS A 269 12.36 0.68 -15.58
N VAL A 270 11.72 -0.31 -14.93
CA VAL A 270 10.69 -0.13 -13.90
C VAL A 270 11.05 1.12 -13.11
N ARG A 271 10.31 2.22 -13.30
CA ARG A 271 10.62 3.46 -12.60
C ARG A 271 10.61 3.16 -11.12
N LYS A 272 11.67 3.55 -10.43
CA LYS A 272 11.76 3.36 -8.98
C LYS A 272 10.51 3.98 -8.33
N GLY A 273 9.58 3.13 -7.85
CA GLY A 273 8.32 3.57 -7.26
C GLY A 273 7.04 3.11 -7.98
N LEU A 274 7.13 2.53 -9.19
CA LEU A 274 5.99 1.91 -9.88
C LEU A 274 5.74 0.51 -9.31
N LYS A 275 4.55 0.28 -8.75
CA LYS A 275 4.09 -1.03 -8.30
C LYS A 275 2.93 -1.48 -9.21
N LEU A 276 3.10 -2.62 -9.88
CA LEU A 276 2.05 -3.25 -10.68
C LEU A 276 1.13 -4.02 -9.74
N THR A 277 -0.17 -4.07 -10.06
CA THR A 277 -1.08 -4.98 -9.39
C THR A 277 -0.71 -6.41 -9.78
N ASP A 278 -0.53 -7.28 -8.82
CA ASP A 278 -0.06 -8.65 -9.02
C ASP A 278 -1.16 -9.64 -8.66
N LEU A 279 -1.64 -10.39 -9.64
CA LEU A 279 -2.61 -11.48 -9.55
C LEU A 279 -1.98 -12.80 -10.01
N SER A 280 -0.65 -12.90 -9.96
CA SER A 280 0.04 -14.12 -10.39
C SER A 280 -0.37 -15.32 -9.52
N GLY A 281 -0.79 -16.42 -10.17
CA GLY A 281 -1.26 -17.62 -9.49
C GLY A 281 -2.59 -17.45 -8.73
N ALA A 282 -3.27 -16.32 -8.85
CA ALA A 282 -4.58 -16.12 -8.22
C ALA A 282 -5.66 -16.98 -8.88
N THR A 283 -6.62 -17.43 -8.08
CA THR A 283 -7.82 -18.09 -8.58
C THR A 283 -8.89 -17.03 -8.84
N LEU A 284 -9.30 -16.87 -10.09
CA LEU A 284 -10.26 -15.87 -10.56
C LEU A 284 -11.45 -16.53 -11.28
N SER A 285 -11.64 -17.83 -11.02
CA SER A 285 -12.71 -18.60 -11.64
C SER A 285 -14.07 -17.97 -11.37
N GLU A 286 -14.84 -17.75 -12.43
CA GLU A 286 -16.16 -17.09 -12.40
C GLU A 286 -16.18 -15.65 -11.83
N ALA A 287 -15.04 -15.02 -11.59
CA ALA A 287 -14.96 -13.64 -11.16
C ALA A 287 -15.57 -12.69 -12.21
N GLN A 288 -16.13 -11.55 -11.75
CA GLN A 288 -16.78 -10.59 -12.63
C GLN A 288 -15.89 -9.36 -12.82
N PHE A 289 -15.53 -9.06 -14.07
CA PHE A 289 -14.66 -7.95 -14.46
C PHE A 289 -15.36 -6.86 -15.26
N CYS A 290 -16.68 -6.76 -15.22
CA CYS A 290 -17.39 -5.73 -15.99
C CYS A 290 -16.84 -4.33 -15.69
N ASN A 291 -16.32 -3.66 -16.73
CA ASN A 291 -15.66 -2.34 -16.62
C ASN A 291 -14.44 -2.28 -15.67
N ALA A 292 -13.86 -3.41 -15.27
CA ALA A 292 -12.65 -3.41 -14.46
C ALA A 292 -11.44 -2.92 -15.26
N TRP A 293 -10.50 -2.28 -14.56
CA TRP A 293 -9.31 -1.67 -15.18
C TRP A 293 -8.09 -2.55 -14.96
N LEU A 294 -7.73 -3.36 -15.94
CA LEU A 294 -6.70 -4.41 -15.85
C LEU A 294 -5.37 -4.04 -16.54
N HIS A 295 -5.21 -2.79 -16.98
CA HIS A 295 -4.02 -2.40 -17.71
C HIS A 295 -2.74 -2.52 -16.85
N GLY A 296 -1.81 -3.35 -17.32
CA GLY A 296 -0.53 -3.58 -16.64
C GLY A 296 -0.60 -4.57 -15.48
N VAL A 297 -1.69 -5.29 -15.30
CA VAL A 297 -1.85 -6.34 -14.28
C VAL A 297 -1.00 -7.56 -14.65
N LYS A 298 -0.34 -8.16 -13.66
CA LYS A 298 0.30 -9.47 -13.82
C LYS A 298 -0.71 -10.57 -13.54
N LEU A 299 -0.82 -11.52 -14.45
CA LEU A 299 -1.73 -12.65 -14.42
C LEU A 299 -1.01 -13.99 -14.70
N SER A 300 0.31 -14.02 -14.52
CA SER A 300 1.06 -15.26 -14.77
C SER A 300 0.58 -16.39 -13.89
N GLY A 301 0.19 -17.53 -14.51
CA GLY A 301 -0.33 -18.68 -13.79
C GLY A 301 -1.71 -18.51 -13.16
N ALA A 302 -2.39 -17.37 -13.36
CA ALA A 302 -3.73 -17.14 -12.83
C ALA A 302 -4.78 -18.04 -13.51
N ASP A 303 -5.81 -18.43 -12.76
CA ASP A 303 -6.95 -19.18 -13.27
C ASP A 303 -8.16 -18.25 -13.45
N LEU A 304 -8.51 -17.94 -14.71
CA LEU A 304 -9.64 -17.10 -15.07
C LEU A 304 -10.80 -17.93 -15.68
N GLU A 305 -10.84 -19.25 -15.50
CA GLU A 305 -11.89 -20.08 -16.09
C GLU A 305 -13.29 -19.58 -15.72
N GLY A 306 -14.14 -19.35 -16.72
CA GLY A 306 -15.50 -18.85 -16.50
C GLY A 306 -15.59 -17.39 -16.07
N ALA A 307 -14.50 -16.65 -15.99
CA ALA A 307 -14.51 -15.21 -15.68
C ALA A 307 -15.40 -14.45 -16.67
N LYS A 308 -16.18 -13.48 -16.14
CA LYS A 308 -17.22 -12.76 -16.88
C LYS A 308 -16.87 -11.28 -17.05
N GLY A 309 -17.40 -10.66 -18.11
CA GLY A 309 -17.23 -9.23 -18.33
C GLY A 309 -15.87 -8.83 -18.89
N ILE A 310 -15.06 -9.80 -19.34
CA ILE A 310 -13.81 -9.61 -20.05
C ILE A 310 -13.59 -10.73 -21.07
N THR A 311 -13.06 -10.38 -22.23
CA THR A 311 -12.71 -11.33 -23.26
C THR A 311 -11.23 -11.69 -23.22
N THR A 312 -10.88 -12.85 -23.82
CA THR A 312 -9.47 -13.26 -23.98
C THR A 312 -8.65 -12.21 -24.69
N GLU A 313 -9.22 -11.61 -25.75
CA GLU A 313 -8.58 -10.57 -26.54
C GLU A 313 -8.29 -9.29 -25.73
N GLU A 314 -9.25 -8.87 -24.91
CA GLU A 314 -9.08 -7.73 -24.01
C GLU A 314 -8.01 -7.98 -22.94
N LEU A 315 -7.99 -9.18 -22.36
CA LEU A 315 -6.94 -9.57 -21.40
C LEU A 315 -5.55 -9.52 -22.02
N VAL A 316 -5.38 -10.06 -23.22
CA VAL A 316 -4.09 -10.05 -23.94
C VAL A 316 -3.64 -8.62 -24.27
N GLN A 317 -4.57 -7.71 -24.52
CA GLN A 317 -4.25 -6.30 -24.78
C GLN A 317 -3.90 -5.51 -23.50
N GLN A 318 -4.47 -5.87 -22.37
CA GLN A 318 -4.37 -5.10 -21.14
C GLN A 318 -3.33 -5.63 -20.16
N ALA A 319 -3.22 -6.97 -20.02
CA ALA A 319 -2.34 -7.58 -19.04
C ALA A 319 -0.85 -7.37 -19.34
N PHE A 320 -0.05 -7.25 -18.30
CA PHE A 320 1.41 -7.19 -18.41
C PHE A 320 2.01 -8.57 -18.71
N SER A 321 1.49 -9.61 -18.06
CA SER A 321 1.94 -11.00 -18.23
C SER A 321 0.77 -11.98 -18.09
N LEU A 322 0.78 -13.04 -18.89
CA LEU A 322 -0.25 -14.09 -18.96
C LEU A 322 0.36 -15.49 -19.03
N GLU A 323 1.69 -15.63 -18.86
CA GLU A 323 2.36 -16.92 -18.95
C GLU A 323 1.74 -17.95 -17.99
N GLY A 324 1.34 -19.12 -18.49
CA GLY A 324 0.72 -20.18 -17.72
C GLY A 324 -0.72 -19.91 -17.26
N ALA A 325 -1.30 -18.75 -17.61
CA ALA A 325 -2.68 -18.43 -17.23
C ALA A 325 -3.70 -19.33 -17.93
N THR A 326 -4.79 -19.66 -17.23
CA THR A 326 -6.01 -20.21 -17.82
C THR A 326 -6.92 -19.06 -18.21
N MET A 327 -7.32 -18.99 -19.48
CA MET A 327 -8.15 -17.91 -20.02
C MET A 327 -9.63 -18.11 -19.67
N PRO A 328 -10.51 -17.11 -19.85
CA PRO A 328 -11.93 -17.22 -19.50
C PRO A 328 -12.68 -18.37 -20.19
N ASN A 329 -12.20 -18.82 -21.33
CA ASN A 329 -12.75 -19.97 -22.07
C ASN A 329 -12.17 -21.33 -21.63
N GLY A 330 -11.38 -21.40 -20.57
CA GLY A 330 -10.73 -22.61 -20.03
C GLY A 330 -9.46 -23.03 -20.74
N GLN A 331 -9.05 -22.38 -21.83
CA GLN A 331 -7.82 -22.69 -22.55
C GLN A 331 -6.60 -22.09 -21.86
N LYS A 332 -5.43 -22.74 -22.00
CA LYS A 332 -4.17 -22.12 -21.59
C LYS A 332 -3.78 -21.01 -22.57
N TYR A 333 -3.18 -19.95 -22.05
CA TYR A 333 -2.73 -18.81 -22.84
C TYR A 333 -1.81 -19.21 -24.00
N GLU A 334 -0.89 -20.16 -23.76
CA GLU A 334 0.04 -20.68 -24.76
C GLU A 334 -0.66 -21.43 -25.89
N GLU A 335 -1.76 -22.13 -25.61
CA GLU A 335 -2.58 -22.81 -26.60
C GLU A 335 -3.35 -21.83 -27.46
N TRP A 336 -3.90 -20.79 -26.84
CA TRP A 336 -4.57 -19.71 -27.54
C TRP A 336 -3.63 -18.95 -28.48
N LEU A 337 -2.36 -18.69 -28.06
CA LEU A 337 -1.35 -18.10 -28.92
C LEU A 337 -1.05 -18.94 -30.17
N LYS A 338 -0.80 -20.23 -29.98
CA LYS A 338 -0.55 -21.16 -31.10
C LYS A 338 -1.71 -21.19 -32.09
N TYR A 339 -2.94 -21.19 -31.59
CA TYR A 339 -4.14 -21.15 -32.44
C TYR A 339 -4.21 -19.88 -33.26
N LYS A 340 -3.83 -18.75 -32.69
CA LYS A 340 -3.86 -17.43 -33.38
C LYS A 340 -2.74 -17.30 -34.41
N GLU A 341 -1.55 -17.79 -34.11
CA GLU A 341 -0.40 -17.83 -35.05
C GLU A 341 -0.70 -18.73 -36.26
N GLY A 342 -1.27 -19.92 -36.04
CA GLY A 342 -1.63 -20.84 -37.13
C GLY A 342 -2.73 -20.29 -38.06
N ARG A 343 -3.58 -19.40 -37.60
CA ARG A 343 -4.65 -18.80 -38.39
C ARG A 343 -4.17 -17.58 -39.22
N GLY A 344 -3.02 -17.00 -38.86
CA GLY A 344 -2.39 -15.89 -39.60
C GLY A 344 -1.72 -16.35 -40.88
N GLU A 345 -1.23 -17.60 -40.94
CA GLU A 345 -0.57 -18.16 -42.13
C GLU A 345 -1.56 -18.59 -43.24
N ASP A 346 -2.81 -18.99 -42.85
CA ASP A 346 -3.81 -19.40 -43.82
C ASP A 346 -4.58 -18.25 -44.50
N GLY A 347 -4.45 -17.03 -43.96
CA GLY A 347 -5.16 -15.80 -44.43
C GLY A 347 -4.50 -15.07 -45.58
N GLU A 348 -3.22 -15.25 -45.81
CA GLU A 348 -2.47 -14.53 -46.90
C GLU A 348 -2.41 -15.27 -48.23
N ASN A 349 -2.83 -16.53 -48.31
CA ASN A 349 -2.67 -17.35 -49.53
C ASN A 349 -3.95 -17.52 -50.36
N SER A 350 -5.04 -16.79 -50.11
CA SER A 350 -6.29 -16.89 -50.87
C SER A 350 -6.64 -15.65 -51.71
N GLY A 351 -5.67 -14.92 -52.18
CA GLY A 351 -5.90 -13.68 -52.92
C GLY A 351 -5.03 -13.50 -54.17
N HIS A 352 -4.74 -14.55 -54.94
CA HIS A 352 -4.26 -14.41 -56.32
C HIS A 352 -4.54 -15.67 -57.12
N SER A 353 -5.66 -15.68 -57.79
CA SER A 353 -5.88 -16.41 -59.06
C SER A 353 -7.05 -15.80 -59.81
#